data_7e46fbee044ae9f3fc0f962eaf6aa009
#
_entry.id   7e46fbee044ae9f3fc0f962eaf6aa009
#
_cell.length_a   1.000
_cell.length_b   1.000
_cell.length_c   1.000
_cell.angle_alpha   90.00
_cell.angle_beta   90.00
_cell.angle_gamma   90.00
#
_symmetry.space_group_name_H-M   'P 1'
#
loop_
_entity.id
_entity.type
_entity.pdbx_description
1 polymer ?
#
loop_
_entity_poly.entity_id
_entity_poly.type
_entity_poly.pdbx_seq_one_letter_code
_entity_poly.pdbx_strand_id
1 'polypeptide(L)'
;MFRFGVIEGKAIMSKKAKQTAIVLSQQMLAEGIYDLWLATELAKEAGAGQFIGVYPKNAATLLPRPISICEVNEDKTALRLVYRVAGKGTKEFSSFEKGDTVEILGILGNGYRVSELLAKNPEFMEITLYGGGIGIPPMLQLSKELAAAGRKPSVFIGYRDSNLFLKEDFEKYGTVYVATEDGSVGTKGNVLTALKETAVQPSVMMACGPMMMLRAIRQEASERAIPAYISLEEHMACGIGACLGCVCRTTKKDEHSQVHNARICTEGPVFLAEEVEI
;
A
#
# COMPACT_ATOMS: atom_id res chain seq x y z
N MET A 1 16.76 -27.31 2.48
CA MET A 1 15.48 -27.77 1.89
C MET A 1 14.37 -27.18 2.76
N PHE A 2 14.01 -25.91 2.52
CA PHE A 2 13.01 -25.19 3.32
C PHE A 2 11.63 -25.48 2.75
N ARG A 3 10.78 -26.11 3.51
CA ARG A 3 9.36 -26.30 3.20
C ARG A 3 8.64 -24.98 3.56
N PHE A 4 8.32 -24.18 2.58
CA PHE A 4 7.38 -23.08 2.75
C PHE A 4 5.98 -23.66 2.85
N GLY A 5 5.39 -23.57 4.05
CA GLY A 5 4.03 -23.99 4.29
C GLY A 5 3.06 -23.02 3.59
N VAL A 6 2.23 -23.56 2.71
CA VAL A 6 1.03 -22.91 2.17
C VAL A 6 0.19 -22.42 3.35
N ILE A 7 -0.20 -21.14 3.35
CA ILE A 7 -1.09 -20.56 4.35
C ILE A 7 -2.50 -21.13 4.11
N GLU A 8 -2.82 -22.27 4.72
CA GLU A 8 -4.21 -22.65 4.93
C GLU A 8 -4.82 -21.75 6.01
N GLY A 9 -5.10 -20.51 5.67
CA GLY A 9 -5.92 -19.61 6.45
C GLY A 9 -7.28 -19.50 5.78
N LYS A 10 -8.33 -20.04 6.39
CA LYS A 10 -9.71 -19.67 6.05
C LYS A 10 -9.75 -18.16 5.94
N ALA A 11 -9.93 -17.66 4.73
CA ALA A 11 -10.21 -16.26 4.51
C ALA A 11 -11.44 -15.92 5.36
N ILE A 12 -11.22 -15.15 6.43
CA ILE A 12 -12.33 -14.48 7.10
C ILE A 12 -12.82 -13.52 6.03
N MET A 13 -13.92 -13.89 5.37
CA MET A 13 -14.62 -13.01 4.44
C MET A 13 -15.12 -11.83 5.28
N SER A 14 -14.31 -10.76 5.38
CA SER A 14 -14.80 -9.48 5.83
C SER A 14 -16.03 -9.18 4.95
N LYS A 15 -17.14 -8.79 5.56
CA LYS A 15 -18.34 -8.40 4.81
C LYS A 15 -17.97 -7.16 3.98
N LYS A 16 -17.55 -7.38 2.73
CA LYS A 16 -17.32 -6.30 1.78
C LYS A 16 -18.64 -5.56 1.60
N ALA A 17 -18.77 -4.42 2.25
CA ALA A 17 -19.99 -3.65 2.28
C ALA A 17 -19.79 -2.28 1.61
N LYS A 18 -20.79 -1.85 0.87
CA LYS A 18 -20.89 -0.46 0.43
C LYS A 18 -21.47 0.36 1.58
N GLN A 19 -20.79 1.43 1.95
CA GLN A 19 -21.16 2.30 3.06
C GLN A 19 -21.04 3.77 2.67
N THR A 20 -21.76 4.62 3.37
CA THR A 20 -21.56 6.07 3.30
C THR A 20 -20.57 6.48 4.41
N ALA A 21 -19.48 7.13 4.01
CA ALA A 21 -18.53 7.76 4.90
C ALA A 21 -18.72 9.27 4.95
N ILE A 22 -18.24 9.90 6.01
CA ILE A 22 -18.28 11.37 6.17
C ILE A 22 -16.88 11.92 6.07
N VAL A 23 -16.69 12.95 5.26
CA VAL A 23 -15.43 13.68 5.15
C VAL A 23 -15.18 14.46 6.43
N LEU A 24 -14.12 14.11 7.15
CA LEU A 24 -13.69 14.83 8.36
C LEU A 24 -12.82 16.03 8.03
N SER A 25 -11.91 15.85 7.07
CA SER A 25 -11.04 16.90 6.57
C SER A 25 -10.46 16.52 5.21
N GLN A 26 -10.10 17.51 4.43
CA GLN A 26 -9.29 17.37 3.23
C GLN A 26 -8.32 18.53 3.11
N GLN A 27 -7.08 18.22 2.72
CA GLN A 27 -6.06 19.22 2.43
C GLN A 27 -5.16 18.78 1.29
N MET A 28 -4.58 19.72 0.58
CA MET A 28 -3.57 19.45 -0.43
C MET A 28 -2.18 19.38 0.24
N LEU A 29 -1.48 18.26 0.09
CA LEU A 29 -0.12 18.05 0.63
C LEU A 29 0.97 18.52 -0.34
N ALA A 30 0.72 18.33 -1.64
CA ALA A 30 1.56 18.78 -2.73
C ALA A 30 0.67 18.99 -3.96
N GLU A 31 1.19 19.55 -5.03
CA GLU A 31 0.42 19.76 -6.25
C GLU A 31 -0.24 18.46 -6.75
N GLY A 32 -1.58 18.45 -6.76
CA GLY A 32 -2.38 17.31 -7.17
C GLY A 32 -2.38 16.12 -6.22
N ILE A 33 -1.79 16.23 -5.02
CA ILE A 33 -1.80 15.20 -3.96
C ILE A 33 -2.63 15.70 -2.79
N TYR A 34 -3.64 14.94 -2.41
CA TYR A 34 -4.61 15.29 -1.38
C TYR A 34 -4.60 14.26 -0.25
N ASP A 35 -4.75 14.76 0.97
CA ASP A 35 -4.93 14.04 2.22
C ASP A 35 -6.40 14.14 2.64
N LEU A 36 -7.08 13.02 2.69
CA LEU A 36 -8.52 12.91 2.95
C LEU A 36 -8.77 12.01 4.15
N TRP A 37 -9.42 12.53 5.18
CA TRP A 37 -9.89 11.75 6.32
C TRP A 37 -11.38 11.47 6.22
N LEU A 38 -11.74 10.19 6.35
CA LEU A 38 -13.12 9.69 6.28
C LEU A 38 -13.54 9.02 7.58
N ALA A 39 -14.60 9.48 8.22
CA ALA A 39 -15.25 8.75 9.32
C ALA A 39 -16.02 7.55 8.75
N THR A 40 -15.71 6.36 9.24
CA THR A 40 -16.33 5.10 8.79
C THR A 40 -16.08 3.96 9.76
N GLU A 41 -17.07 3.07 9.91
CA GLU A 41 -16.94 1.82 10.68
C GLU A 41 -15.93 0.83 10.06
N LEU A 42 -15.62 0.96 8.77
CA LEU A 42 -14.60 0.13 8.10
C LEU A 42 -13.21 0.27 8.72
N ALA A 43 -12.93 1.37 9.42
CA ALA A 43 -11.67 1.60 10.11
C ALA A 43 -11.35 0.53 11.18
N LYS A 44 -12.37 -0.14 11.73
CA LYS A 44 -12.20 -1.21 12.73
C LYS A 44 -11.53 -2.46 12.19
N GLU A 45 -11.72 -2.73 10.88
CA GLU A 45 -11.23 -3.93 10.20
C GLU A 45 -10.03 -3.65 9.29
N ALA A 46 -9.70 -2.39 9.09
CA ALA A 46 -8.66 -1.95 8.19
C ALA A 46 -7.25 -2.20 8.72
N GLY A 47 -6.34 -2.58 7.83
CA GLY A 47 -4.93 -2.82 8.14
C GLY A 47 -3.99 -2.44 7.00
N ALA A 48 -2.70 -2.58 7.26
CA ALA A 48 -1.64 -2.21 6.35
C ALA A 48 -1.72 -2.95 5.00
N GLY A 49 -1.55 -2.22 3.89
CA GLY A 49 -1.56 -2.76 2.53
C GLY A 49 -2.96 -3.01 1.96
N GLN A 50 -4.02 -2.68 2.68
CA GLN A 50 -5.40 -2.75 2.19
C GLN A 50 -5.83 -1.42 1.56
N PHE A 51 -6.97 -1.44 0.88
CA PHE A 51 -7.52 -0.28 0.17
C PHE A 51 -9.05 -0.27 0.23
N ILE A 52 -9.64 0.84 -0.20
CA ILE A 52 -11.09 0.97 -0.39
C ILE A 52 -11.41 1.47 -1.80
N GLY A 53 -12.59 1.14 -2.28
CA GLY A 53 -13.16 1.75 -3.49
C GLY A 53 -13.93 3.02 -3.12
N VAL A 54 -13.55 4.16 -3.66
CA VAL A 54 -14.26 5.44 -3.46
C VAL A 54 -15.09 5.75 -4.69
N TYR A 55 -16.39 5.95 -4.52
CA TYR A 55 -17.31 6.23 -5.62
C TYR A 55 -17.43 7.73 -5.89
N PRO A 56 -17.23 8.17 -7.14
CA PRO A 56 -17.62 9.52 -7.54
C PRO A 56 -19.14 9.70 -7.47
N LYS A 57 -19.59 10.90 -7.20
CA LYS A 57 -21.04 11.27 -7.23
C LYS A 57 -21.55 11.46 -8.67
N ASN A 58 -20.65 11.80 -9.60
CA ASN A 58 -21.00 12.05 -10.99
C ASN A 58 -21.45 10.76 -11.68
N ALA A 59 -22.70 10.75 -12.16
CA ALA A 59 -23.33 9.61 -12.85
C ALA A 59 -22.60 9.16 -14.13
N ALA A 60 -21.75 9.99 -14.72
CA ALA A 60 -20.89 9.63 -15.86
C ALA A 60 -19.61 8.90 -15.44
N THR A 61 -19.37 8.71 -14.14
CA THR A 61 -18.15 8.11 -13.60
C THR A 61 -18.51 6.96 -12.66
N LEU A 62 -19.05 5.89 -13.21
CA LEU A 62 -19.74 4.81 -12.48
C LEU A 62 -18.85 3.96 -11.58
N LEU A 63 -17.58 3.71 -11.96
CA LEU A 63 -16.72 2.77 -11.24
C LEU A 63 -16.08 3.42 -10.02
N PRO A 64 -15.87 2.68 -8.93
CA PRO A 64 -15.10 3.18 -7.79
C PRO A 64 -13.63 3.37 -8.16
N ARG A 65 -12.96 4.27 -7.47
CA ARG A 65 -11.50 4.44 -7.54
C ARG A 65 -10.87 3.69 -6.38
N PRO A 66 -10.00 2.70 -6.65
CA PRO A 66 -9.25 2.05 -5.59
C PRO A 66 -8.23 3.04 -5.02
N ILE A 67 -8.34 3.29 -3.73
CA ILE A 67 -7.41 4.16 -2.99
C ILE A 67 -6.89 3.39 -1.79
N SER A 68 -5.57 3.26 -1.71
CA SER A 68 -4.90 2.60 -0.60
C SER A 68 -5.14 3.33 0.72
N ILE A 69 -5.27 2.57 1.80
CA ILE A 69 -5.36 3.12 3.15
C ILE A 69 -3.96 3.60 3.54
N CYS A 70 -3.86 4.91 3.80
CA CYS A 70 -2.64 5.54 4.28
C CYS A 70 -2.46 5.31 5.78
N GLU A 71 -3.54 5.50 6.54
CA GLU A 71 -3.53 5.36 7.99
C GLU A 71 -4.93 5.08 8.55
N VAL A 72 -4.97 4.36 9.66
CA VAL A 72 -6.14 4.21 10.53
C VAL A 72 -5.88 5.03 11.79
N ASN A 73 -6.82 5.87 12.22
CA ASN A 73 -6.69 6.63 13.47
C ASN A 73 -6.65 5.70 14.70
N GLU A 74 -6.19 6.21 15.83
CA GLU A 74 -5.99 5.42 17.05
C GLU A 74 -7.31 4.77 17.54
N ASP A 75 -8.41 5.51 17.49
CA ASP A 75 -9.74 5.04 17.94
C ASP A 75 -10.41 4.08 16.93
N LYS A 76 -9.80 3.83 15.78
CA LYS A 76 -10.36 3.02 14.69
C LYS A 76 -11.75 3.47 14.24
N THR A 77 -11.94 4.77 14.13
CA THR A 77 -13.19 5.41 13.68
C THR A 77 -13.06 6.12 12.33
N ALA A 78 -11.82 6.30 11.85
CA ALA A 78 -11.54 7.03 10.62
C ALA A 78 -10.38 6.41 9.83
N LEU A 79 -10.48 6.53 8.49
CA LEU A 79 -9.45 6.18 7.53
C LEU A 79 -8.84 7.43 6.92
N ARG A 80 -7.52 7.47 6.82
CA ARG A 80 -6.75 8.45 6.06
C ARG A 80 -6.44 7.88 4.69
N LEU A 81 -6.79 8.61 3.65
CA LEU A 81 -6.49 8.31 2.27
C LEU A 81 -5.60 9.42 1.72
N VAL A 82 -4.48 9.08 1.12
CA VAL A 82 -3.67 10.05 0.38
C VAL A 82 -3.66 9.63 -1.08
N TYR A 83 -4.14 10.47 -1.96
CA TYR A 83 -4.34 10.14 -3.36
C TYR A 83 -3.84 11.26 -4.28
N ARG A 84 -3.52 10.87 -5.52
CA ARG A 84 -3.15 11.80 -6.60
C ARG A 84 -4.33 12.00 -7.54
N VAL A 85 -4.53 13.24 -7.97
CA VAL A 85 -5.48 13.57 -9.04
C VAL A 85 -4.92 13.06 -10.37
N ALA A 86 -5.50 11.97 -10.87
CA ALA A 86 -5.06 11.28 -12.10
C ALA A 86 -6.16 11.23 -13.18
N GLY A 87 -7.40 11.57 -12.84
CA GLY A 87 -8.52 11.51 -13.78
C GLY A 87 -9.80 12.14 -13.21
N LYS A 88 -10.92 12.01 -13.94
CA LYS A 88 -12.19 12.67 -13.59
C LYS A 88 -12.68 12.35 -12.16
N GLY A 89 -12.60 11.09 -11.73
CA GLY A 89 -13.05 10.70 -10.39
C GLY A 89 -12.21 11.32 -9.28
N THR A 90 -10.88 11.18 -9.34
CA THR A 90 -9.98 11.80 -8.35
C THR A 90 -9.98 13.33 -8.42
N LYS A 91 -10.30 13.93 -9.60
CA LYS A 91 -10.52 15.36 -9.70
C LYS A 91 -11.79 15.79 -8.96
N GLU A 92 -12.86 15.00 -9.03
CA GLU A 92 -14.07 15.24 -8.24
C GLU A 92 -13.77 15.14 -6.74
N PHE A 93 -13.00 14.13 -6.32
CA PHE A 93 -12.63 13.98 -4.91
C PHE A 93 -11.88 15.20 -4.37
N SER A 94 -11.06 15.86 -5.19
CA SER A 94 -10.31 17.06 -4.76
C SER A 94 -11.16 18.27 -4.41
N SER A 95 -12.48 18.20 -4.63
CA SER A 95 -13.45 19.22 -4.22
C SER A 95 -14.26 18.85 -2.98
N PHE A 96 -13.96 17.75 -2.32
CA PHE A 96 -14.67 17.37 -1.10
C PHE A 96 -14.38 18.36 0.03
N GLU A 97 -15.42 18.66 0.80
CA GLU A 97 -15.36 19.55 1.96
C GLU A 97 -15.76 18.78 3.23
N LYS A 98 -15.35 19.30 4.37
CA LYS A 98 -15.73 18.73 5.68
C LYS A 98 -17.26 18.66 5.82
N GLY A 99 -17.75 17.49 6.17
CA GLY A 99 -19.19 17.20 6.31
C GLY A 99 -19.81 16.58 5.04
N ASP A 100 -19.10 16.57 3.94
CA ASP A 100 -19.56 15.86 2.74
C ASP A 100 -19.72 14.37 3.02
N THR A 101 -20.64 13.74 2.30
CA THR A 101 -20.80 12.28 2.30
C THR A 101 -20.21 11.70 1.03
N VAL A 102 -19.56 10.53 1.16
CA VAL A 102 -19.02 9.78 0.04
C VAL A 102 -19.32 8.29 0.19
N GLU A 103 -19.72 7.67 -0.91
CA GLU A 103 -19.94 6.22 -0.96
C GLU A 103 -18.60 5.49 -1.09
N ILE A 104 -18.35 4.52 -0.22
CA ILE A 104 -17.14 3.71 -0.23
C ILE A 104 -17.48 2.22 -0.22
N LEU A 105 -16.59 1.41 -0.77
CA LEU A 105 -16.65 -0.05 -0.75
C LEU A 105 -15.38 -0.59 -0.08
N GLY A 106 -15.51 -1.41 0.90
CA GLY A 106 -14.33 -1.99 1.58
C GLY A 106 -14.69 -2.90 2.75
N ILE A 107 -13.70 -3.39 3.49
CA ILE A 107 -12.25 -3.29 3.21
C ILE A 107 -11.87 -4.24 2.07
N LEU A 108 -10.98 -3.84 1.17
CA LEU A 108 -10.58 -4.60 0.00
C LEU A 108 -9.11 -5.02 0.09
N GLY A 109 -8.80 -6.14 -0.54
CA GLY A 109 -7.45 -6.69 -0.64
C GLY A 109 -6.96 -7.42 0.60
N ASN A 110 -5.93 -8.23 0.40
CA ASN A 110 -5.13 -8.87 1.44
C ASN A 110 -3.93 -7.98 1.76
N GLY A 111 -3.87 -7.48 3.00
CA GLY A 111 -2.77 -6.67 3.48
C GLY A 111 -1.62 -7.50 4.06
N TYR A 112 -0.70 -6.83 4.73
CA TYR A 112 0.51 -7.46 5.26
C TYR A 112 0.28 -8.39 6.47
N ARG A 113 -0.85 -8.26 7.21
CA ARG A 113 -1.12 -9.03 8.44
C ARG A 113 0.10 -9.10 9.35
N VAL A 114 0.60 -7.95 9.78
CA VAL A 114 1.91 -7.78 10.43
C VAL A 114 2.16 -8.78 11.56
N SER A 115 1.18 -9.00 12.45
CA SER A 115 1.35 -9.93 13.59
C SER A 115 1.59 -11.36 13.14
N GLU A 116 0.84 -11.85 12.13
CA GLU A 116 1.03 -13.20 11.57
C GLU A 116 2.34 -13.31 10.81
N LEU A 117 2.70 -12.27 10.07
CA LEU A 117 3.93 -12.21 9.29
C LEU A 117 5.15 -12.33 10.21
N LEU A 118 5.21 -11.54 11.28
CA LEU A 118 6.31 -11.55 12.24
C LEU A 118 6.36 -12.85 13.06
N ALA A 119 5.20 -13.41 13.42
CA ALA A 119 5.15 -14.69 14.13
C ALA A 119 5.70 -15.86 13.29
N LYS A 120 5.49 -15.82 11.96
CA LYS A 120 6.00 -16.82 11.02
C LYS A 120 7.47 -16.63 10.63
N ASN A 121 7.96 -15.39 10.73
CA ASN A 121 9.31 -15.01 10.32
C ASN A 121 10.00 -14.22 11.44
N PRO A 122 10.35 -14.88 12.56
CA PRO A 122 11.00 -14.22 13.69
C PRO A 122 12.38 -13.62 13.32
N GLU A 123 12.98 -14.12 12.24
CA GLU A 123 14.25 -13.64 11.68
C GLU A 123 14.15 -12.27 10.98
N PHE A 124 12.97 -11.73 10.75
CA PHE A 124 12.80 -10.38 10.18
C PHE A 124 13.16 -9.32 11.21
N MET A 125 14.45 -9.11 11.42
CA MET A 125 14.98 -8.15 12.40
C MET A 125 15.14 -6.75 11.79
N GLU A 126 15.80 -6.64 10.63
CA GLU A 126 15.96 -5.38 9.90
C GLU A 126 14.93 -5.31 8.76
N ILE A 127 13.78 -4.72 9.07
CA ILE A 127 12.67 -4.57 8.11
C ILE A 127 12.84 -3.26 7.36
N THR A 128 12.90 -3.33 6.04
CA THR A 128 13.00 -2.14 5.20
C THR A 128 11.74 -1.90 4.39
N LEU A 129 11.24 -0.67 4.43
CA LEU A 129 10.08 -0.22 3.70
C LEU A 129 10.50 0.72 2.56
N TYR A 130 9.92 0.53 1.39
CA TYR A 130 10.20 1.35 0.21
C TYR A 130 8.92 1.94 -0.36
N GLY A 131 8.82 3.26 -0.33
CA GLY A 131 7.70 4.01 -0.90
C GLY A 131 8.16 4.90 -2.05
N GLY A 132 7.50 4.86 -3.21
CA GLY A 132 7.80 5.73 -4.35
C GLY A 132 6.58 6.50 -4.86
N GLY A 133 6.65 7.83 -4.91
CA GLY A 133 5.56 8.66 -5.39
C GLY A 133 4.25 8.39 -4.64
N ILE A 134 3.16 8.08 -5.35
CA ILE A 134 1.86 7.78 -4.69
C ILE A 134 1.82 6.41 -4.02
N GLY A 135 2.86 5.59 -4.12
CA GLY A 135 3.03 4.38 -3.31
C GLY A 135 3.61 4.64 -1.90
N ILE A 136 4.00 5.86 -1.57
CA ILE A 136 4.43 6.25 -0.22
C ILE A 136 3.31 6.10 0.81
N PRO A 137 2.08 6.62 0.60
CA PRO A 137 1.01 6.58 1.59
C PRO A 137 0.70 5.21 2.19
N PRO A 138 0.51 4.12 1.43
CA PRO A 138 0.18 2.82 2.01
C PRO A 138 1.27 2.22 2.91
N MET A 139 2.52 2.69 2.79
CA MET A 139 3.62 2.26 3.65
C MET A 139 3.54 2.87 5.06
N LEU A 140 2.77 3.94 5.26
CA LEU A 140 2.65 4.59 6.58
C LEU A 140 1.93 3.70 7.58
N GLN A 141 0.77 3.13 7.23
CA GLN A 141 0.06 2.19 8.11
C GLN A 141 0.93 0.98 8.43
N LEU A 142 1.69 0.48 7.46
CA LEU A 142 2.63 -0.62 7.68
C LEU A 142 3.73 -0.25 8.69
N SER A 143 4.31 0.93 8.55
CA SER A 143 5.31 1.46 9.50
C SER A 143 4.73 1.56 10.92
N LYS A 144 3.50 2.06 11.06
CA LYS A 144 2.76 2.18 12.33
C LYS A 144 2.51 0.82 12.98
N GLU A 145 2.03 -0.16 12.21
CA GLU A 145 1.76 -1.52 12.72
C GLU A 145 3.05 -2.27 13.11
N LEU A 146 4.13 -2.11 12.35
CA LEU A 146 5.43 -2.67 12.70
C LEU A 146 5.98 -2.05 14.00
N ALA A 147 5.90 -0.74 14.14
CA ALA A 147 6.30 -0.05 15.37
C ALA A 147 5.48 -0.51 16.58
N ALA A 148 4.17 -0.67 16.44
CA ALA A 148 3.29 -1.21 17.48
C ALA A 148 3.62 -2.66 17.85
N ALA A 149 4.17 -3.44 16.90
CA ALA A 149 4.68 -4.79 17.14
C ALA A 149 6.13 -4.84 17.66
N GLY A 150 6.70 -3.68 18.06
CA GLY A 150 8.06 -3.57 18.59
C GLY A 150 9.17 -3.66 17.52
N ARG A 151 8.83 -3.45 16.24
CA ARG A 151 9.80 -3.43 15.12
C ARG A 151 9.90 -2.02 14.56
N LYS A 152 11.05 -1.38 14.70
CA LYS A 152 11.31 -0.05 14.14
C LYS A 152 11.85 -0.20 12.71
N PRO A 153 11.07 0.03 11.65
CA PRO A 153 11.54 -0.16 10.29
C PRO A 153 12.50 0.95 9.84
N SER A 154 13.36 0.60 8.88
CA SER A 154 14.12 1.56 8.07
C SER A 154 13.29 1.91 6.83
N VAL A 155 12.85 3.16 6.69
CA VAL A 155 11.90 3.61 5.68
C VAL A 155 12.61 4.43 4.61
N PHE A 156 12.65 3.93 3.39
CA PHE A 156 13.22 4.59 2.21
C PHE A 156 12.11 5.16 1.34
N ILE A 157 12.00 6.48 1.27
CA ILE A 157 10.95 7.17 0.52
C ILE A 157 11.54 7.99 -0.62
N GLY A 158 10.99 7.76 -1.82
CA GLY A 158 11.46 8.37 -3.05
C GLY A 158 10.47 9.40 -3.60
N TYR A 159 10.97 10.61 -3.81
CA TYR A 159 10.20 11.73 -4.38
C TYR A 159 10.84 12.20 -5.68
N ARG A 160 10.14 13.01 -6.42
CA ARG A 160 10.68 13.67 -7.61
C ARG A 160 11.56 14.86 -7.22
N ASP A 161 11.12 15.61 -6.21
CA ASP A 161 11.68 16.89 -5.76
C ASP A 161 11.54 17.06 -4.24
N SER A 162 11.71 18.27 -3.73
CA SER A 162 11.65 18.64 -2.31
C SER A 162 10.26 18.58 -1.67
N ASN A 163 9.21 18.15 -2.36
CA ASN A 163 7.86 18.01 -1.79
C ASN A 163 7.73 16.71 -0.99
N LEU A 164 8.23 16.70 0.22
CA LEU A 164 8.39 15.52 1.09
C LEU A 164 7.12 15.22 1.91
N PHE A 165 5.97 15.04 1.25
CA PHE A 165 4.73 14.73 1.97
C PHE A 165 4.85 13.44 2.79
N LEU A 166 4.25 13.43 3.99
CA LEU A 166 4.26 12.33 4.97
C LEU A 166 5.62 11.99 5.61
N LYS A 167 6.73 12.65 5.28
CA LYS A 167 8.03 12.34 5.87
C LYS A 167 7.99 12.39 7.39
N GLU A 168 7.46 13.47 7.97
CA GLU A 168 7.34 13.65 9.42
C GLU A 168 6.42 12.61 10.08
N ASP A 169 5.41 12.12 9.35
CA ASP A 169 4.54 11.05 9.84
C ASP A 169 5.30 9.72 9.97
N PHE A 170 6.14 9.39 8.99
CA PHE A 170 7.00 8.19 9.07
C PHE A 170 8.05 8.26 10.18
N GLU A 171 8.60 9.43 10.47
CA GLU A 171 9.61 9.63 11.53
C GLU A 171 9.07 9.26 12.93
N LYS A 172 7.76 9.26 13.12
CA LYS A 172 7.10 8.77 14.34
C LYS A 172 7.28 7.26 14.56
N TYR A 173 7.43 6.49 13.49
CA TYR A 173 7.38 5.02 13.51
C TYR A 173 8.67 4.33 13.09
N GLY A 174 9.56 5.01 12.35
CA GLY A 174 10.76 4.41 11.78
C GLY A 174 11.91 5.38 11.63
N THR A 175 13.03 4.89 11.08
CA THR A 175 14.13 5.74 10.63
C THR A 175 13.92 6.03 9.15
N VAL A 176 13.85 7.31 8.77
CA VAL A 176 13.50 7.74 7.41
C VAL A 176 14.74 8.13 6.62
N TYR A 177 14.86 7.56 5.43
CA TYR A 177 15.86 7.90 4.42
C TYR A 177 15.14 8.44 3.18
N VAL A 178 15.54 9.61 2.73
CA VAL A 178 14.92 10.30 1.60
C VAL A 178 15.80 10.20 0.37
N ALA A 179 15.20 9.88 -0.77
CA ALA A 179 15.80 10.04 -2.08
C ALA A 179 14.96 11.00 -2.94
N THR A 180 15.63 11.90 -3.68
CA THR A 180 14.96 12.77 -4.67
C THR A 180 15.62 12.61 -6.02
N GLU A 181 14.82 12.58 -7.10
CA GLU A 181 15.34 12.42 -8.47
C GLU A 181 16.25 13.59 -8.85
N ASP A 182 15.86 14.82 -8.46
CA ASP A 182 16.62 16.04 -8.73
C ASP A 182 17.80 16.28 -7.78
N GLY A 183 17.85 15.57 -6.64
CA GLY A 183 18.87 15.73 -5.61
C GLY A 183 18.65 16.96 -4.70
N SER A 184 17.43 17.50 -4.67
CA SER A 184 17.10 18.67 -3.83
C SER A 184 17.14 18.36 -2.33
N VAL A 185 16.83 17.11 -1.92
CA VAL A 185 16.88 16.68 -0.51
C VAL A 185 17.32 15.21 -0.44
N GLY A 186 18.16 14.89 0.54
CA GLY A 186 18.63 13.52 0.79
C GLY A 186 19.53 12.99 -0.32
N THR A 187 19.44 11.69 -0.59
CA THR A 187 20.20 11.04 -1.65
C THR A 187 19.68 11.44 -3.03
N LYS A 188 20.55 11.87 -3.93
CA LYS A 188 20.19 12.07 -5.34
C LYS A 188 20.02 10.74 -6.04
N GLY A 189 18.80 10.44 -6.52
CA GLY A 189 18.50 9.20 -7.23
C GLY A 189 17.21 8.54 -6.74
N ASN A 190 17.28 7.24 -6.49
CA ASN A 190 16.12 6.42 -6.09
C ASN A 190 16.34 5.77 -4.71
N VAL A 191 15.31 5.08 -4.22
CA VAL A 191 15.30 4.45 -2.89
C VAL A 191 16.40 3.38 -2.71
N LEU A 192 16.81 2.67 -3.76
CA LEU A 192 17.91 1.71 -3.70
C LEU A 192 19.27 2.40 -3.70
N THR A 193 19.40 3.57 -4.34
CA THR A 193 20.59 4.41 -4.18
C THR A 193 20.74 4.85 -2.73
N ALA A 194 19.64 5.29 -2.11
CA ALA A 194 19.65 5.65 -0.70
C ALA A 194 20.00 4.45 0.21
N LEU A 195 19.47 3.24 -0.08
CA LEU A 195 19.88 2.04 0.67
C LEU A 195 21.39 1.82 0.62
N LYS A 196 21.99 1.92 -0.57
CA LYS A 196 23.44 1.69 -0.79
C LYS A 196 24.34 2.68 -0.09
N GLU A 197 23.82 3.87 0.22
CA GLU A 197 24.54 4.91 1.00
C GLU A 197 24.44 4.72 2.52
N THR A 198 23.72 3.68 2.97
CA THR A 198 23.56 3.36 4.39
C THR A 198 24.27 2.06 4.78
N ALA A 199 24.42 1.83 6.08
CA ALA A 199 24.87 0.55 6.62
C ALA A 199 23.73 -0.45 6.85
N VAL A 200 22.49 -0.12 6.46
CA VAL A 200 21.30 -0.97 6.64
C VAL A 200 21.43 -2.24 5.84
N GLN A 201 21.27 -3.38 6.50
CA GLN A 201 21.27 -4.72 5.88
C GLN A 201 19.88 -5.33 6.03
N PRO A 202 19.03 -5.23 5.00
CA PRO A 202 17.67 -5.77 5.06
C PRO A 202 17.61 -7.26 5.34
N SER A 203 16.73 -7.70 6.24
CA SER A 203 16.32 -9.11 6.35
C SER A 203 15.05 -9.39 5.55
N VAL A 204 14.28 -8.35 5.23
CA VAL A 204 13.11 -8.36 4.36
C VAL A 204 12.90 -6.99 3.74
N MET A 205 12.43 -6.95 2.50
CA MET A 205 12.09 -5.71 1.78
C MET A 205 10.58 -5.66 1.54
N MET A 206 9.93 -4.52 1.82
CA MET A 206 8.51 -4.32 1.59
C MET A 206 8.29 -3.03 0.81
N ALA A 207 7.57 -3.08 -0.31
CA ALA A 207 7.54 -1.98 -1.26
C ALA A 207 6.16 -1.69 -1.85
N CYS A 208 5.91 -0.39 -2.09
CA CYS A 208 4.80 0.11 -2.91
C CYS A 208 5.26 1.30 -3.74
N GLY A 209 4.96 1.31 -5.03
CA GLY A 209 5.34 2.41 -5.92
C GLY A 209 5.38 2.02 -7.40
N PRO A 210 6.06 2.81 -8.23
CA PRO A 210 6.14 2.56 -9.66
C PRO A 210 6.71 1.18 -10.01
N MET A 211 6.18 0.55 -11.06
CA MET A 211 6.56 -0.79 -11.48
C MET A 211 8.08 -0.97 -11.66
N MET A 212 8.76 0.04 -12.21
CA MET A 212 10.23 0.01 -12.36
C MET A 212 10.95 -0.08 -11.01
N MET A 213 10.44 0.59 -9.97
CA MET A 213 10.96 0.49 -8.61
C MET A 213 10.73 -0.92 -8.03
N LEU A 214 9.52 -1.47 -8.21
CA LEU A 214 9.19 -2.81 -7.72
C LEU A 214 10.06 -3.90 -8.37
N ARG A 215 10.33 -3.81 -9.67
CA ARG A 215 11.26 -4.69 -10.39
C ARG A 215 12.68 -4.60 -9.83
N ALA A 216 13.16 -3.38 -9.59
CA ALA A 216 14.51 -3.17 -9.03
C ALA A 216 14.61 -3.73 -7.60
N ILE A 217 13.57 -3.56 -6.76
CA ILE A 217 13.52 -4.13 -5.40
C ILE A 217 13.47 -5.66 -5.45
N ARG A 218 12.68 -6.26 -6.35
CA ARG A 218 12.66 -7.71 -6.57
C ARG A 218 14.05 -8.24 -6.92
N GLN A 219 14.75 -7.57 -7.82
CA GLN A 219 16.11 -7.94 -8.21
C GLN A 219 17.09 -7.81 -7.02
N GLU A 220 17.11 -6.68 -6.33
CA GLU A 220 17.98 -6.44 -5.18
C GLU A 220 17.75 -7.48 -4.07
N ALA A 221 16.49 -7.84 -3.79
CA ALA A 221 16.15 -8.86 -2.81
C ALA A 221 16.63 -10.25 -3.24
N SER A 222 16.48 -10.59 -4.54
CA SER A 222 16.98 -11.86 -5.10
C SER A 222 18.51 -11.95 -5.01
N GLU A 223 19.22 -10.87 -5.31
CA GLU A 223 20.69 -10.82 -5.21
C GLU A 223 21.18 -10.99 -3.76
N ARG A 224 20.40 -10.51 -2.80
CA ARG A 224 20.67 -10.67 -1.35
C ARG A 224 20.15 -11.97 -0.77
N ALA A 225 19.42 -12.78 -1.54
CA ALA A 225 18.73 -13.98 -1.07
C ALA A 225 17.79 -13.73 0.13
N ILE A 226 17.06 -12.62 0.13
CA ILE A 226 16.07 -12.25 1.14
C ILE A 226 14.68 -12.10 0.51
N PRO A 227 13.58 -12.29 1.27
CA PRO A 227 12.24 -12.10 0.76
C PRO A 227 11.93 -10.63 0.50
N ALA A 228 11.13 -10.38 -0.55
CA ALA A 228 10.52 -9.08 -0.81
C ALA A 228 9.00 -9.22 -0.95
N TYR A 229 8.26 -8.33 -0.30
CA TYR A 229 6.83 -8.16 -0.47
C TYR A 229 6.57 -6.89 -1.27
N ILE A 230 5.76 -6.99 -2.32
CA ILE A 230 5.42 -5.86 -3.18
C ILE A 230 3.91 -5.67 -3.23
N SER A 231 3.48 -4.42 -3.20
CA SER A 231 2.09 -4.04 -3.39
C SER A 231 1.87 -3.61 -4.83
N LEU A 232 1.02 -4.35 -5.56
CA LEU A 232 0.71 -4.10 -6.96
C LEU A 232 -0.55 -3.25 -7.11
N GLU A 233 -0.56 -2.42 -8.15
CA GLU A 233 -1.70 -1.60 -8.53
C GLU A 233 -2.18 -1.99 -9.94
N GLU A 234 -3.50 -2.05 -10.10
CA GLU A 234 -4.16 -2.29 -11.39
C GLU A 234 -5.49 -1.54 -11.50
N HIS A 235 -5.94 -1.35 -12.73
CA HIS A 235 -7.28 -0.84 -12.98
C HIS A 235 -8.33 -1.79 -12.43
N MET A 236 -9.27 -1.24 -11.66
CA MET A 236 -10.32 -2.04 -11.04
C MET A 236 -11.70 -1.58 -11.47
N ALA A 237 -12.59 -2.56 -11.68
CA ALA A 237 -14.00 -2.30 -11.89
C ALA A 237 -14.82 -2.67 -10.64
N CYS A 238 -14.88 -3.96 -10.26
CA CYS A 238 -15.73 -4.40 -9.16
C CYS A 238 -15.05 -4.31 -7.77
N GLY A 239 -13.75 -4.46 -7.66
CA GLY A 239 -12.99 -4.51 -6.39
C GLY A 239 -13.24 -5.76 -5.52
N ILE A 240 -14.13 -6.67 -5.94
CA ILE A 240 -14.59 -7.81 -5.14
C ILE A 240 -14.28 -9.19 -5.76
N GLY A 241 -13.46 -9.22 -6.81
CA GLY A 241 -13.02 -10.47 -7.45
C GLY A 241 -13.93 -11.04 -8.53
N ALA A 242 -15.04 -10.36 -8.88
CA ALA A 242 -16.03 -10.89 -9.81
C ALA A 242 -15.71 -10.64 -11.30
N CYS A 243 -15.10 -9.48 -11.64
CA CYS A 243 -14.98 -9.04 -13.03
C CYS A 243 -13.68 -9.46 -13.73
N LEU A 244 -12.69 -9.98 -13.00
CA LEU A 244 -11.34 -10.32 -13.48
C LEU A 244 -10.58 -9.16 -14.15
N GLY A 245 -10.98 -7.90 -13.90
CA GLY A 245 -10.34 -6.72 -14.51
C GLY A 245 -8.98 -6.36 -13.92
N CYS A 246 -8.65 -6.84 -12.72
CA CYS A 246 -7.42 -6.50 -11.98
C CYS A 246 -6.49 -7.71 -11.80
N VAL A 247 -6.39 -8.60 -12.80
CA VAL A 247 -5.54 -9.76 -12.73
C VAL A 247 -4.07 -9.41 -13.00
N CYS A 248 -3.15 -9.96 -12.21
CA CYS A 248 -1.73 -10.01 -12.51
C CYS A 248 -1.31 -11.45 -12.82
N ARG A 249 -0.17 -11.61 -13.52
CA ARG A 249 0.40 -12.93 -13.77
C ARG A 249 1.17 -13.43 -12.56
N THR A 250 1.05 -14.74 -12.31
CA THR A 250 1.78 -15.43 -11.23
C THR A 250 2.78 -16.44 -11.80
N THR A 251 3.87 -16.67 -11.07
CA THR A 251 4.90 -17.65 -11.45
C THR A 251 4.39 -19.09 -11.30
N LYS A 252 3.46 -19.34 -10.38
CA LYS A 252 2.83 -20.63 -10.16
C LYS A 252 1.39 -20.63 -10.63
N LYS A 253 0.89 -21.79 -11.07
CA LYS A 253 -0.52 -21.99 -11.35
C LYS A 253 -1.32 -21.97 -10.06
N ASP A 254 -2.45 -21.31 -10.07
CA ASP A 254 -3.46 -21.43 -9.04
C ASP A 254 -4.02 -22.86 -9.01
N GLU A 255 -4.04 -23.50 -7.85
CA GLU A 255 -4.44 -24.90 -7.72
C GLU A 255 -5.91 -25.15 -8.09
N HIS A 256 -6.77 -24.14 -7.94
CA HIS A 256 -8.20 -24.24 -8.19
C HIS A 256 -8.57 -23.92 -9.65
N SER A 257 -8.08 -22.77 -10.16
CA SER A 257 -8.41 -22.28 -11.50
C SER A 257 -7.48 -22.80 -12.59
N GLN A 258 -6.35 -23.40 -12.23
CA GLN A 258 -5.31 -23.92 -13.13
C GLN A 258 -4.71 -22.86 -14.09
N VAL A 259 -4.81 -21.59 -13.72
CA VAL A 259 -4.25 -20.47 -14.50
C VAL A 259 -3.13 -19.75 -13.72
N HIS A 260 -2.25 -19.05 -14.45
CA HIS A 260 -1.17 -18.24 -13.89
C HIS A 260 -1.65 -16.80 -13.63
N ASN A 261 -2.70 -16.65 -12.82
CA ASN A 261 -3.32 -15.37 -12.54
C ASN A 261 -3.71 -15.23 -11.07
N ALA A 262 -3.55 -14.02 -10.53
CA ALA A 262 -4.13 -13.61 -9.25
C ALA A 262 -4.90 -12.29 -9.42
N ARG A 263 -5.98 -12.15 -8.68
CA ARG A 263 -6.79 -10.90 -8.66
C ARG A 263 -6.26 -9.98 -7.58
N ILE A 264 -5.74 -8.83 -7.96
CA ILE A 264 -5.17 -7.87 -7.03
C ILE A 264 -6.18 -7.44 -5.96
N CYS A 265 -7.47 -7.35 -6.30
CA CYS A 265 -8.50 -6.94 -5.35
C CYS A 265 -8.89 -8.00 -4.30
N THR A 266 -8.50 -9.25 -4.46
CA THR A 266 -8.87 -10.35 -3.55
C THR A 266 -7.69 -11.18 -3.07
N GLU A 267 -6.75 -11.54 -3.95
CA GLU A 267 -5.54 -12.27 -3.60
C GLU A 267 -4.39 -11.33 -3.22
N GLY A 268 -4.29 -10.16 -3.88
CA GLY A 268 -3.38 -9.05 -3.55
C GLY A 268 -4.07 -7.97 -2.69
N PRO A 269 -3.54 -6.75 -2.68
CA PRO A 269 -2.47 -6.24 -3.55
C PRO A 269 -1.06 -6.65 -3.14
N VAL A 270 -0.85 -7.17 -1.93
CA VAL A 270 0.45 -7.56 -1.41
C VAL A 270 0.79 -8.99 -1.81
N PHE A 271 1.93 -9.18 -2.47
CA PHE A 271 2.46 -10.46 -2.91
C PHE A 271 3.93 -10.61 -2.53
N LEU A 272 4.40 -11.85 -2.36
CA LEU A 272 5.83 -12.11 -2.46
C LEU A 272 6.30 -11.80 -3.88
N ALA A 273 7.38 -11.07 -4.02
CA ALA A 273 7.86 -10.59 -5.31
C ALA A 273 8.23 -11.73 -6.29
N GLU A 274 8.58 -12.90 -5.76
CA GLU A 274 8.86 -14.12 -6.53
C GLU A 274 7.61 -14.83 -7.06
N GLU A 275 6.43 -14.55 -6.48
CA GLU A 275 5.17 -15.18 -6.87
C GLU A 275 4.48 -14.51 -8.05
N VAL A 276 4.92 -13.32 -8.45
CA VAL A 276 4.32 -12.53 -9.53
C VAL A 276 5.31 -12.22 -10.64
N GLU A 277 4.81 -12.17 -11.87
CA GLU A 277 5.57 -11.75 -13.04
C GLU A 277 5.42 -10.24 -13.24
N ILE A 278 6.46 -9.47 -12.94
CA ILE A 278 6.51 -8.01 -13.08
C ILE A 278 7.70 -7.57 -13.91
#